data_9b83f91678dd7a4f30da21d03a9ac954
#
_entry.id   9b83f91678dd7a4f30da21d03a9ac954
#
_cell.length_a   1.000
_cell.length_b   1.000
_cell.length_c   1.000
_cell.angle_alpha   90.00
_cell.angle_beta   90.00
_cell.angle_gamma   90.00
#
_symmetry.space_group_name_H-M   'P 1'
#
loop_
_entity.id
_entity.type
_entity.pdbx_description
1 polymer ?
#
loop_
_entity_poly.entity_id
_entity_poly.type
_entity_poly.pdbx_seq_one_letter_code
_entity_poly.pdbx_strand_id
1 'polypeptide(L)'
;RALAPHVPISAVVRADDNESLARQAGANNVINPVRFTGLLLAGSAKGEHIAEYLADLASVSGRVQLVERRITDEECGLAISELKTGGRGLRVYRNGRALGFWEDECQTLQSGDVVVEIIPTPNGETNGDGRDRDDLIDA
;
A
#
# COMPACT_ATOMS: atom_id res chain seq x y z
N ARG A 1 12.78 9.83 21.71
CA ARG A 1 12.42 11.16 21.13
C ARG A 1 13.40 12.27 21.50
N ALA A 2 13.84 12.34 22.76
CA ALA A 2 14.71 13.45 23.22
C ALA A 2 16.06 13.51 22.45
N LEU A 3 16.63 12.35 22.10
CA LEU A 3 17.92 12.24 21.41
C LEU A 3 17.84 12.36 19.88
N ALA A 4 16.69 12.06 19.27
CA ALA A 4 16.52 12.06 17.82
C ALA A 4 15.06 12.41 17.45
N PRO A 5 14.68 13.69 17.54
CA PRO A 5 13.28 14.13 17.36
C PRO A 5 12.74 13.91 15.95
N HIS A 6 13.62 13.85 14.94
CA HIS A 6 13.24 13.72 13.52
C HIS A 6 13.25 12.30 12.99
N VAL A 7 13.73 11.32 13.77
CA VAL A 7 13.76 9.93 13.33
C VAL A 7 12.36 9.32 13.45
N PRO A 8 11.78 8.77 12.36
CA PRO A 8 10.49 8.08 12.43
C PRO A 8 10.62 6.78 13.25
N ILE A 9 9.65 6.56 14.14
CA ILE A 9 9.60 5.38 14.99
C ILE A 9 8.41 4.53 14.55
N SER A 10 8.68 3.28 14.17
CA SER A 10 7.66 2.27 13.94
C SER A 10 7.65 1.28 15.11
N ALA A 11 6.48 1.02 15.67
CA ALA A 11 6.31 0.12 16.80
C ALA A 11 5.33 -1.01 16.44
N VAL A 12 5.61 -2.19 16.99
CA VAL A 12 4.70 -3.35 16.89
C VAL A 12 4.05 -3.57 18.25
N VAL A 13 2.74 -3.68 18.27
CA VAL A 13 1.94 -3.99 19.46
C VAL A 13 1.12 -5.26 19.22
N ARG A 14 0.86 -6.03 20.27
CA ARG A 14 0.08 -7.27 20.17
C ARG A 14 -1.36 -7.11 20.66
N ALA A 15 -1.64 -6.08 21.44
CA ALA A 15 -2.96 -5.78 21.96
C ALA A 15 -3.39 -4.38 21.51
N ASP A 16 -4.67 -4.23 21.18
CA ASP A 16 -5.23 -2.96 20.68
C ASP A 16 -5.09 -1.84 21.71
N ASP A 17 -5.22 -2.15 23.00
CA ASP A 17 -5.07 -1.17 24.08
C ASP A 17 -3.68 -0.51 24.12
N ASN A 18 -2.66 -1.19 23.62
CA ASN A 18 -1.30 -0.69 23.59
C ASN A 18 -1.01 0.24 22.39
N GLU A 19 -1.90 0.32 21.41
CA GLU A 19 -1.71 1.17 20.24
C GLU A 19 -1.69 2.66 20.64
N SER A 20 -2.63 3.08 21.47
CA SER A 20 -2.71 4.46 21.96
C SER A 20 -1.48 4.84 22.80
N LEU A 21 -1.01 3.93 23.64
CA LEU A 21 0.19 4.13 24.46
C LEU A 21 1.45 4.26 23.61
N ALA A 22 1.61 3.42 22.58
CA ALA A 22 2.74 3.50 21.66
C ALA A 22 2.75 4.84 20.90
N ARG A 23 1.58 5.33 20.45
CA ARG A 23 1.46 6.65 19.82
C ARG A 23 1.79 7.79 20.78
N GLN A 24 1.29 7.73 22.01
CA GLN A 24 1.61 8.71 23.06
C GLN A 24 3.10 8.73 23.41
N ALA A 25 3.76 7.56 23.38
CA ALA A 25 5.20 7.42 23.56
C ALA A 25 6.01 7.98 22.36
N GLY A 26 5.35 8.42 21.29
CA GLY A 26 5.96 9.07 20.14
C GLY A 26 6.21 8.16 18.94
N ALA A 27 5.58 6.99 18.87
CA ALA A 27 5.61 6.18 17.66
C ALA A 27 4.82 6.87 16.52
N ASN A 28 5.45 6.97 15.36
CA ASN A 28 4.84 7.51 14.15
C ASN A 28 3.91 6.47 13.51
N ASN A 29 4.38 5.23 13.44
CA ASN A 29 3.64 4.10 12.91
C ASN A 29 3.48 3.05 14.00
N VAL A 30 2.26 2.55 14.18
CA VAL A 30 1.97 1.45 15.11
C VAL A 30 1.27 0.35 14.33
N ILE A 31 1.83 -0.84 14.35
CA ILE A 31 1.34 -2.02 13.65
C ILE A 31 0.92 -3.05 14.68
N ASN A 32 -0.31 -3.55 14.56
CA ASN A 32 -0.82 -4.71 15.27
C ASN A 32 -0.91 -5.91 14.31
N PRO A 33 0.06 -6.85 14.33
CA PRO A 33 0.08 -7.98 13.41
C PRO A 33 -1.14 -8.89 13.56
N VAL A 34 -1.64 -9.08 14.78
CA VAL A 34 -2.80 -9.93 15.05
C VAL A 34 -4.05 -9.39 14.36
N ARG A 35 -4.31 -8.09 14.54
CA ARG A 35 -5.41 -7.40 13.86
C ARG A 35 -5.25 -7.43 12.34
N PHE A 36 -4.04 -7.17 11.85
CA PHE A 36 -3.75 -7.19 10.42
C PHE A 36 -3.99 -8.58 9.83
N THR A 37 -3.51 -9.64 10.48
CA THR A 37 -3.75 -11.03 10.05
C THR A 37 -5.25 -11.37 10.05
N GLY A 38 -6.00 -10.90 11.05
CA GLY A 38 -7.44 -11.07 11.08
C GLY A 38 -8.17 -10.40 9.92
N LEU A 39 -7.73 -9.19 9.52
CA LEU A 39 -8.27 -8.49 8.35
C LEU A 39 -7.93 -9.21 7.03
N LEU A 40 -6.72 -9.74 6.90
CA LEU A 40 -6.31 -10.54 5.74
C LEU A 40 -7.17 -11.81 5.63
N LEU A 41 -7.37 -12.51 6.75
CA LEU A 41 -8.21 -13.71 6.79
C LEU A 41 -9.65 -13.40 6.41
N ALA A 42 -10.23 -12.34 6.96
CA ALA A 42 -11.58 -11.90 6.60
C ALA A 42 -11.68 -11.47 5.11
N GLY A 43 -10.64 -10.85 4.57
CA GLY A 43 -10.54 -10.48 3.16
C GLY A 43 -10.47 -11.71 2.24
N SER A 44 -9.71 -12.74 2.62
CA SER A 44 -9.57 -13.97 1.83
C SER A 44 -10.88 -14.75 1.69
N ALA A 45 -11.80 -14.62 2.66
CA ALA A 45 -13.13 -15.21 2.58
C ALA A 45 -14.03 -14.60 1.48
N LYS A 46 -13.66 -13.44 0.93
CA LYS A 46 -14.42 -12.76 -0.12
C LYS A 46 -14.02 -13.13 -1.55
N GLY A 47 -12.86 -13.76 -1.71
CA GLY A 47 -12.37 -14.15 -3.04
C GLY A 47 -11.04 -14.88 -2.95
N GLU A 48 -10.90 -15.90 -3.77
CA GLU A 48 -9.75 -16.82 -3.80
C GLU A 48 -8.41 -16.09 -3.99
N HIS A 49 -8.38 -15.06 -4.86
CA HIS A 49 -7.13 -14.36 -5.19
C HIS A 49 -6.83 -13.14 -4.33
N ILE A 50 -7.75 -12.76 -3.41
CA ILE A 50 -7.56 -11.54 -2.60
C ILE A 50 -6.38 -11.70 -1.63
N ALA A 51 -6.27 -12.84 -0.97
CA ALA A 51 -5.18 -13.11 -0.03
C ALA A 51 -3.82 -13.14 -0.73
N GLU A 52 -3.75 -13.76 -1.92
CA GLU A 52 -2.56 -13.81 -2.76
C GLU A 52 -2.12 -12.40 -3.17
N TYR A 53 -3.05 -11.59 -3.65
CA TYR A 53 -2.76 -10.21 -4.07
C TYR A 53 -2.31 -9.32 -2.89
N LEU A 54 -2.92 -9.49 -1.72
CA LEU A 54 -2.49 -8.75 -0.52
C LEU A 54 -1.10 -9.20 -0.03
N ALA A 55 -0.78 -10.49 -0.16
CA ALA A 55 0.56 -11.00 0.14
C ALA A 55 1.60 -10.45 -0.85
N ASP A 56 1.26 -10.34 -2.13
CA ASP A 56 2.10 -9.74 -3.16
C ASP A 56 2.38 -8.26 -2.84
N LEU A 57 1.36 -7.48 -2.51
CA LEU A 57 1.49 -6.08 -2.08
C LEU A 57 2.35 -5.88 -0.82
N ALA A 58 2.35 -6.86 0.09
CA ALA A 58 3.13 -6.81 1.32
C ALA A 58 4.57 -7.31 1.14
N SER A 59 4.88 -7.93 0.00
CA SER A 59 6.19 -8.50 -0.30
C SER A 59 7.13 -7.47 -0.90
N VAL A 60 8.39 -7.47 -0.43
CA VAL A 60 9.45 -6.64 -1.04
C VAL A 60 9.76 -7.06 -2.49
N SER A 61 9.53 -8.35 -2.80
CA SER A 61 9.70 -8.93 -4.14
C SER A 61 8.37 -9.11 -4.89
N GLY A 62 7.31 -8.47 -4.42
CA GLY A 62 6.00 -8.49 -5.06
C GLY A 62 6.03 -7.90 -6.47
N ARG A 63 5.06 -8.28 -7.30
CA ARG A 63 4.92 -7.78 -8.67
C ARG A 63 4.44 -6.34 -8.73
N VAL A 64 3.80 -5.89 -7.66
CA VAL A 64 3.32 -4.52 -7.48
C VAL A 64 3.74 -4.00 -6.11
N GLN A 65 3.85 -2.70 -5.99
CA GLN A 65 4.15 -2.02 -4.74
C GLN A 65 3.29 -0.78 -4.56
N LEU A 66 3.05 -0.41 -3.31
CA LEU A 66 2.45 0.87 -2.96
C LEU A 66 3.55 1.90 -2.76
N VAL A 67 3.41 3.04 -3.40
CA VAL A 67 4.29 4.19 -3.21
C VAL A 67 3.49 5.38 -2.74
N GLU A 68 4.11 6.17 -1.87
CA GLU A 68 3.57 7.44 -1.41
C GLU A 68 4.48 8.56 -1.90
N ARG A 69 3.91 9.56 -2.56
CA ARG A 69 4.65 10.72 -3.04
C ARG A 69 3.82 11.99 -3.01
N ARG A 70 4.48 13.12 -2.97
CA ARG A 70 3.82 14.41 -3.22
C ARG A 70 3.54 14.56 -4.71
N ILE A 71 2.43 15.20 -5.03
CA ILE A 71 2.17 15.61 -6.41
C ILE A 71 3.15 16.71 -6.85
N THR A 72 3.39 16.78 -8.14
CA THR A 72 4.17 17.86 -8.75
C THR A 72 3.26 19.06 -9.09
N ASP A 73 3.86 20.20 -9.36
CA ASP A 73 3.10 21.39 -9.77
C ASP A 73 2.33 21.16 -11.09
N GLU A 74 2.90 20.34 -11.99
CA GLU A 74 2.28 19.97 -13.27
C GLU A 74 1.04 19.08 -13.10
N GLU A 75 0.95 18.38 -11.98
CA GLU A 75 -0.18 17.50 -11.65
C GLU A 75 -1.32 18.24 -10.92
N CYS A 76 -1.08 19.48 -10.50
CA CYS A 76 -2.13 20.31 -9.91
C CYS A 76 -3.25 20.56 -10.93
N GLY A 77 -4.49 20.35 -10.49
CA GLY A 77 -5.67 20.50 -11.34
C GLY A 77 -6.07 19.24 -12.10
N LEU A 78 -5.20 18.21 -12.17
CA LEU A 78 -5.55 16.91 -12.74
C LEU A 78 -6.41 16.09 -11.78
N ALA A 79 -7.18 15.16 -12.34
CA ALA A 79 -7.82 14.12 -11.54
C ALA A 79 -6.79 13.04 -11.15
N ILE A 80 -7.01 12.36 -10.02
CA ILE A 80 -6.16 11.25 -9.59
C ILE A 80 -6.04 10.15 -10.66
N SER A 81 -7.06 9.97 -11.49
CA SER A 81 -7.09 9.00 -12.59
C SER A 81 -6.24 9.41 -13.80
N GLU A 82 -5.85 10.67 -13.89
CA GLU A 82 -5.06 11.22 -15.02
C GLU A 82 -3.56 11.20 -14.74
N LEU A 83 -3.15 10.80 -13.54
CA LEU A 83 -1.74 10.67 -13.19
C LEU A 83 -1.03 9.65 -14.10
N LYS A 84 0.07 10.09 -14.74
CA LYS A 84 0.83 9.30 -15.73
C LYS A 84 2.12 8.73 -15.14
N THR A 85 2.00 8.01 -14.03
CA THR A 85 3.16 7.46 -13.29
C THR A 85 3.47 6.00 -13.61
N GLY A 86 2.76 5.41 -14.59
CA GLY A 86 2.85 3.97 -14.90
C GLY A 86 2.05 3.08 -13.94
N GLY A 87 1.40 3.69 -12.95
CA GLY A 87 0.57 3.03 -11.94
C GLY A 87 -0.86 3.55 -11.90
N ARG A 88 -1.49 3.37 -10.75
CA ARG A 88 -2.86 3.85 -10.49
C ARG A 88 -2.90 4.57 -9.14
N GLY A 89 -3.41 5.80 -9.13
CA GLY A 89 -3.70 6.52 -7.91
C GLY A 89 -4.87 5.87 -7.15
N LEU A 90 -4.66 5.60 -5.88
CA LEU A 90 -5.64 4.92 -5.02
C LEU A 90 -6.22 5.86 -3.96
N ARG A 91 -5.43 6.79 -3.45
CA ARG A 91 -5.80 7.66 -2.34
C ARG A 91 -5.00 8.95 -2.36
N VAL A 92 -5.64 10.03 -1.96
CA VAL A 92 -5.02 11.34 -1.73
C VAL A 92 -5.09 11.68 -0.25
N TYR A 93 -4.00 12.20 0.30
CA TYR A 93 -3.97 12.80 1.62
C TYR A 93 -3.84 14.31 1.47
N ARG A 94 -4.86 15.05 1.93
CA ARG A 94 -4.95 16.50 1.91
C ARG A 94 -5.23 17.01 3.30
N ASN A 95 -4.33 17.80 3.87
CA ASN A 95 -4.47 18.37 5.22
C ASN A 95 -4.81 17.33 6.30
N GLY A 96 -4.19 16.13 6.21
CA GLY A 96 -4.41 15.03 7.15
C GLY A 96 -5.70 14.21 6.91
N ARG A 97 -6.54 14.60 5.95
CA ARG A 97 -7.72 13.84 5.53
C ARG A 97 -7.36 12.87 4.40
N ALA A 98 -7.80 11.63 4.52
CA ALA A 98 -7.67 10.62 3.48
C ALA A 98 -8.89 10.69 2.56
N LEU A 99 -8.66 10.84 1.25
CA LEU A 99 -9.65 10.91 0.18
C LEU A 99 -9.47 9.68 -0.74
N GLY A 100 -10.52 8.92 -0.95
CA GLY A 100 -10.51 7.79 -1.89
C GLY A 100 -10.66 8.26 -3.35
N PHE A 101 -10.16 7.48 -4.30
CA PHE A 101 -10.23 7.82 -5.73
C PHE A 101 -11.67 8.02 -6.26
N TRP A 102 -12.67 7.58 -5.53
CA TRP A 102 -14.11 7.74 -5.85
C TRP A 102 -14.73 9.02 -5.31
N GLU A 103 -13.99 9.81 -4.52
CA GLU A 103 -14.48 11.06 -3.95
C GLU A 103 -14.26 12.22 -4.94
N ASP A 104 -15.23 13.12 -5.04
CA ASP A 104 -15.21 14.24 -6.00
C ASP A 104 -14.00 15.16 -5.80
N GLU A 105 -13.53 15.28 -4.56
CA GLU A 105 -12.34 16.08 -4.24
C GLU A 105 -11.05 15.55 -4.90
N CYS A 106 -11.01 14.26 -5.29
CA CYS A 106 -9.90 13.66 -6.03
C CYS A 106 -9.92 13.94 -7.54
N GLN A 107 -10.98 14.59 -8.05
CA GLN A 107 -11.04 15.03 -9.45
C GLN A 107 -10.21 16.28 -9.72
N THR A 108 -9.70 16.93 -8.66
CA THR A 108 -8.83 18.10 -8.79
C THR A 108 -7.76 18.05 -7.71
N LEU A 109 -6.56 17.60 -8.08
CA LEU A 109 -5.40 17.58 -7.20
C LEU A 109 -4.92 18.98 -6.89
N GLN A 110 -4.44 19.19 -5.66
CA GLN A 110 -4.02 20.50 -5.15
C GLN A 110 -2.57 20.45 -4.66
N SER A 111 -1.87 21.56 -4.78
CA SER A 111 -0.51 21.68 -4.27
C SER A 111 -0.42 21.24 -2.79
N GLY A 112 0.56 20.40 -2.50
CA GLY A 112 0.76 19.82 -1.17
C GLY A 112 0.03 18.48 -0.94
N ASP A 113 -0.81 18.04 -1.88
CA ASP A 113 -1.41 16.70 -1.81
C ASP A 113 -0.32 15.62 -1.81
N VAL A 114 -0.58 14.57 -1.05
CA VAL A 114 0.22 13.34 -1.07
C VAL A 114 -0.64 12.23 -1.65
N VAL A 115 -0.15 11.57 -2.69
CA VAL A 115 -0.87 10.48 -3.35
C VAL A 115 -0.24 9.14 -3.00
N VAL A 116 -1.10 8.15 -2.75
CA VAL A 116 -0.73 6.73 -2.68
C VAL A 116 -1.12 6.09 -4.00
N GLU A 117 -0.15 5.50 -4.66
CA GLU A 117 -0.29 4.83 -5.95
C GLU A 117 0.14 3.37 -5.85
N ILE A 118 -0.50 2.52 -6.62
CA ILE A 118 -0.01 1.18 -6.90
C ILE A 118 0.75 1.20 -8.22
N ILE A 119 2.00 0.76 -8.19
CA ILE A 119 2.86 0.72 -9.38
C ILE A 119 3.44 -0.68 -9.57
N PRO A 120 3.78 -1.09 -10.81
CA PRO A 120 4.55 -2.31 -11.04
C PRO A 120 5.93 -2.22 -10.38
N THR A 121 6.41 -3.33 -9.83
CA THR A 121 7.78 -3.41 -9.32
C THR A 121 8.74 -3.52 -10.51
N PRO A 122 9.82 -2.72 -10.59
CA PRO A 122 10.74 -2.71 -11.74
C PRO A 122 11.35 -4.06 -12.11
N ASN A 123 11.42 -5.00 -11.15
CA ASN A 123 11.96 -6.35 -11.32
C ASN A 123 10.89 -7.44 -11.21
N GLY A 124 9.60 -7.09 -11.33
CA GLY A 124 8.48 -8.02 -11.29
C GLY A 124 8.35 -8.89 -12.55
N GLU A 125 9.44 -9.14 -13.27
CA GLU A 125 9.47 -10.13 -14.35
C GLU A 125 9.37 -11.52 -13.73
N THR A 126 8.20 -12.08 -13.88
CA THR A 126 7.86 -13.50 -13.98
C THR A 126 8.97 -14.48 -13.58
N ASN A 127 8.98 -14.93 -12.33
CA ASN A 127 9.24 -16.34 -12.11
C ASN A 127 8.01 -17.09 -12.65
N GLY A 128 7.97 -17.23 -13.97
CA GLY A 128 7.08 -18.14 -14.61
C GLY A 128 7.33 -19.50 -14.01
N ASP A 129 6.33 -20.04 -13.32
CA ASP A 129 6.24 -21.44 -12.95
C ASP A 129 6.37 -22.24 -14.25
N GLY A 130 7.61 -22.63 -14.53
CA GLY A 130 7.97 -23.57 -15.57
C GLY A 130 7.45 -24.96 -15.21
N ARG A 131 6.14 -25.14 -15.22
CA ARG A 131 5.57 -26.46 -15.31
C ARG A 131 5.74 -26.91 -16.75
N ASP A 132 6.86 -27.59 -16.97
CA ASP A 132 7.11 -28.47 -18.10
C ASP A 132 5.85 -29.32 -18.37
N ARG A 133 5.15 -28.97 -19.43
CA ARG A 133 4.17 -29.83 -20.07
C ARG A 133 4.88 -30.67 -21.12
N ASP A 134 5.78 -31.50 -20.68
CA ASP A 134 6.29 -32.58 -21.51
C ASP A 134 6.46 -33.79 -20.61
N ASP A 135 5.45 -34.64 -20.60
CA ASP A 135 5.58 -36.09 -20.39
C ASP A 135 4.18 -36.72 -20.30
N LEU A 136 3.48 -36.74 -21.43
CA LEU A 136 2.34 -37.65 -21.63
C LEU A 136 2.16 -37.92 -23.13
N ILE A 137 3.19 -38.45 -23.75
CA ILE A 137 3.01 -39.23 -24.99
C ILE A 137 4.03 -40.38 -24.92
N ASP A 138 3.55 -41.53 -24.68
CA ASP A 138 3.97 -42.88 -25.07
C ASP A 138 3.77 -43.91 -23.94
N ALA A 139 2.67 -44.60 -23.99
CA ALA A 139 2.54 -46.06 -23.95
C ALA A 139 1.07 -46.43 -23.85
#